data_b3637a678adb823033de810af7e094d0
#
_entry.id   b3637a678adb823033de810af7e094d0
#
_cell.length_a   1.000
_cell.length_b   1.000
_cell.length_c   1.000
_cell.angle_alpha   90.00
_cell.angle_beta   90.00
_cell.angle_gamma   90.00
#
_symmetry.space_group_name_H-M   'P 1'
#
loop_
_entity.id
_entity.type
_entity.pdbx_description
1 polymer ?
#
loop_
_entity_poly.entity_id
_entity_poly.type
_entity_poly.pdbx_seq_one_letter_code
_entity_poly.pdbx_strand_id
1 'polypeptide(L)'
;RMGLATRPAGSEIPVELFELFPVLKQMLYRRGGDLSGGQQQQLAIARALASGPQLLVLDEPTEGIQPSIIKDIGRVIRMLAGRGDMAILLCEQYYDFAEELADDFLVMERGEVIASGLGSEMQSKGIRQLVSI
;
A
#
# COMPACT_ATOMS: atom_id res chain seq x y z
N ARG A 1 -14.90 9.77 6.01
CA ARG A 1 -15.63 9.06 7.10
C ARG A 1 -16.05 7.62 6.75
N MET A 2 -16.06 7.23 5.48
CA MET A 2 -16.45 5.85 5.07
C MET A 2 -15.59 4.75 5.71
N GLY A 3 -14.28 4.98 5.91
CA GLY A 3 -13.39 4.03 6.61
C GLY A 3 -13.73 3.81 8.10
N LEU A 4 -14.61 4.60 8.67
CA LEU A 4 -15.06 4.43 10.07
C LEU A 4 -16.36 3.61 10.19
N ALA A 5 -16.90 3.10 9.08
CA ALA A 5 -18.20 2.40 9.09
C ALA A 5 -18.21 1.12 9.97
N THR A 6 -17.05 0.52 10.17
CA THR A 6 -16.86 -0.67 11.04
C THR A 6 -16.54 -0.33 12.48
N ARG A 7 -16.39 0.95 12.82
CA ARG A 7 -16.09 1.43 14.18
C ARG A 7 -17.36 1.90 14.88
N PRO A 8 -17.35 2.02 16.24
CA PRO A 8 -18.48 2.56 16.98
C PRO A 8 -18.95 3.92 16.47
N ALA A 9 -20.25 4.18 16.58
CA ALA A 9 -20.83 5.46 16.18
C ALA A 9 -20.15 6.62 16.95
N GLY A 10 -19.81 7.69 16.23
CA GLY A 10 -19.11 8.83 16.81
C GLY A 10 -17.58 8.73 16.81
N SER A 11 -17.00 7.64 16.30
CA SER A 11 -15.55 7.54 16.14
C SER A 11 -14.99 8.66 15.29
N GLU A 12 -13.86 9.23 15.71
CA GLU A 12 -13.13 10.24 14.96
C GLU A 12 -12.11 9.57 14.04
N ILE A 13 -11.69 10.33 13.00
CA ILE A 13 -10.61 9.91 12.10
C ILE A 13 -9.31 9.93 12.93
N PRO A 14 -8.55 8.81 12.99
CA PRO A 14 -7.27 8.79 13.69
C PRO A 14 -6.32 9.87 13.18
N VAL A 15 -5.78 10.67 14.08
CA VAL A 15 -4.85 11.79 13.74
C VAL A 15 -3.62 11.26 13.00
N GLU A 16 -3.18 10.06 13.34
CA GLU A 16 -2.07 9.34 12.72
C GLU A 16 -2.19 9.23 11.19
N LEU A 17 -3.40 9.12 10.63
CA LEU A 17 -3.59 9.05 9.19
C LEU A 17 -3.16 10.33 8.47
N PHE A 18 -3.25 11.47 9.16
CA PHE A 18 -2.75 12.75 8.63
C PHE A 18 -1.23 12.93 8.83
N GLU A 19 -0.62 12.17 9.72
CA GLU A 19 0.84 12.09 9.87
C GLU A 19 1.43 11.18 8.79
N LEU A 20 0.75 10.07 8.48
CA LEU A 20 1.13 9.17 7.40
C LEU A 20 1.01 9.83 6.02
N PHE A 21 -0.07 10.56 5.81
CA PHE A 21 -0.40 11.24 4.55
C PHE A 21 -0.74 12.73 4.79
N PRO A 22 0.26 13.59 4.99
CA PRO A 22 0.04 15.01 5.33
C PRO A 22 -0.80 15.79 4.31
N VAL A 23 -0.72 15.39 3.03
CA VAL A 23 -1.51 16.01 1.96
C VAL A 23 -3.01 15.90 2.21
N LEU A 24 -3.49 14.84 2.86
CA LEU A 24 -4.91 14.64 3.14
C LEU A 24 -5.44 15.67 4.14
N LYS A 25 -4.61 16.17 5.06
CA LYS A 25 -4.97 17.24 5.98
C LYS A 25 -5.27 18.55 5.23
N GLN A 26 -4.50 18.82 4.18
CA GLN A 26 -4.69 20.01 3.33
C GLN A 26 -5.93 19.90 2.44
N MET A 27 -6.42 18.68 2.21
CA MET A 27 -7.52 18.37 1.28
C MET A 27 -8.84 18.05 1.97
N LEU A 28 -8.98 18.28 3.31
CA LEU A 28 -10.14 17.88 4.11
C LEU A 28 -11.49 18.38 3.57
N TYR A 29 -11.50 19.54 2.92
CA TYR A 29 -12.70 20.18 2.38
C TYR A 29 -12.90 19.95 0.88
N ARG A 30 -12.00 19.23 0.22
CA ARG A 30 -12.14 18.87 -1.20
C ARG A 30 -12.96 17.60 -1.37
N ARG A 31 -13.69 17.51 -2.48
CA ARG A 31 -14.35 16.25 -2.88
C ARG A 31 -13.29 15.26 -3.34
N GLY A 32 -13.50 13.97 -3.06
CA GLY A 32 -12.55 12.92 -3.46
C GLY A 32 -12.29 12.88 -4.98
N GLY A 33 -13.30 13.21 -5.80
CA GLY A 33 -13.16 13.29 -7.25
C GLY A 33 -12.31 14.46 -7.77
N ASP A 34 -12.07 15.47 -6.95
CA ASP A 34 -11.24 16.63 -7.31
C ASP A 34 -9.75 16.44 -6.95
N LEU A 35 -9.41 15.27 -6.41
CA LEU A 35 -8.05 14.88 -6.06
C LEU A 35 -7.32 14.32 -7.28
N SER A 36 -5.98 14.52 -7.35
CA SER A 36 -5.15 13.83 -8.33
C SER A 36 -5.15 12.31 -8.08
N GLY A 37 -4.80 11.50 -9.09
CA GLY A 37 -4.74 10.04 -8.95
C GLY A 37 -3.90 9.59 -7.74
N GLY A 38 -2.72 10.17 -7.53
CA GLY A 38 -1.88 9.88 -6.38
C GLY A 38 -2.51 10.29 -5.03
N GLN A 39 -3.23 11.41 -4.98
CA GLN A 39 -3.97 11.82 -3.77
C GLN A 39 -5.17 10.91 -3.51
N GLN A 40 -5.85 10.44 -4.56
CA GLN A 40 -6.93 9.46 -4.44
C GLN A 40 -6.40 8.13 -3.89
N GLN A 41 -5.23 7.69 -4.34
CA GLN A 41 -4.58 6.46 -3.85
C GLN A 41 -4.21 6.59 -2.36
N GLN A 42 -3.59 7.69 -1.95
CA GLN A 42 -3.29 7.95 -0.54
C GLN A 42 -4.57 7.99 0.31
N LEU A 43 -5.64 8.60 -0.20
CA LEU A 43 -6.94 8.62 0.46
C LEU A 43 -7.55 7.21 0.59
N ALA A 44 -7.42 6.37 -0.45
CA ALA A 44 -7.91 4.99 -0.42
C ALA A 44 -7.20 4.17 0.66
N ILE A 45 -5.87 4.26 0.75
CA ILE A 45 -5.07 3.59 1.78
C ILE A 45 -5.46 4.12 3.17
N ALA A 46 -5.51 5.44 3.36
CA ALA A 46 -5.90 6.04 4.64
C ALA A 46 -7.31 5.62 5.08
N ARG A 47 -8.25 5.50 4.12
CA ARG A 47 -9.60 5.02 4.38
C ARG A 47 -9.62 3.56 4.85
N ALA A 48 -8.82 2.69 4.25
CA ALA A 48 -8.67 1.31 4.69
C ALA A 48 -8.08 1.24 6.10
N LEU A 49 -7.01 1.99 6.37
CA LEU A 49 -6.37 2.07 7.68
C LEU A 49 -7.29 2.62 8.78
N ALA A 50 -8.22 3.51 8.45
CA ALA A 50 -9.18 4.08 9.40
C ALA A 50 -10.08 3.00 10.05
N SER A 51 -10.28 1.85 9.41
CA SER A 51 -11.02 0.72 9.98
C SER A 51 -10.25 -0.04 11.06
N GLY A 52 -8.93 0.15 11.19
CA GLY A 52 -8.06 -0.59 12.11
C GLY A 52 -7.85 -2.04 11.70
N PRO A 53 -7.44 -2.32 10.43
CA PRO A 53 -7.32 -3.68 9.93
C PRO A 53 -6.13 -4.40 10.56
N GLN A 54 -6.23 -5.74 10.67
CA GLN A 54 -5.08 -6.62 10.96
C GLN A 54 -4.38 -7.10 9.68
N LEU A 55 -5.06 -7.00 8.54
CA LEU A 55 -4.54 -7.28 7.20
C LEU A 55 -4.92 -6.14 6.26
N LEU A 56 -3.92 -5.52 5.64
CA LEU A 56 -4.11 -4.55 4.57
C LEU A 56 -3.77 -5.22 3.23
N VAL A 57 -4.72 -5.21 2.30
CA VAL A 57 -4.50 -5.71 0.93
C VAL A 57 -4.39 -4.52 -0.01
N LEU A 58 -3.29 -4.45 -0.74
CA LEU A 58 -3.01 -3.43 -1.74
C LEU A 58 -2.82 -4.10 -3.10
N ASP A 59 -3.62 -3.70 -4.07
CA ASP A 59 -3.59 -4.21 -5.44
C ASP A 59 -3.13 -3.09 -6.38
N GLU A 60 -1.96 -3.25 -6.98
CA GLU A 60 -1.28 -2.30 -7.86
C GLU A 60 -1.31 -0.84 -7.38
N PRO A 61 -0.88 -0.57 -6.12
CA PRO A 61 -0.99 0.78 -5.55
C PRO A 61 -0.11 1.83 -6.25
N THR A 62 0.78 1.41 -7.15
CA THR A 62 1.68 2.30 -7.90
C THR A 62 1.18 2.63 -9.31
N GLU A 63 0.13 1.93 -9.81
CA GLU A 63 -0.33 2.08 -11.18
C GLU A 63 -0.81 3.51 -11.49
N GLY A 64 -0.24 4.13 -12.52
CA GLY A 64 -0.59 5.49 -12.95
C GLY A 64 -0.21 6.60 -11.96
N ILE A 65 0.65 6.32 -10.99
CA ILE A 65 1.03 7.24 -9.92
C ILE A 65 2.39 7.86 -10.18
N GLN A 66 2.56 9.11 -9.79
CA GLN A 66 3.84 9.83 -9.91
C GLN A 66 4.92 9.24 -8.99
N PRO A 67 6.20 9.20 -9.40
CA PRO A 67 7.29 8.61 -8.61
C PRO A 67 7.43 9.15 -7.19
N SER A 68 7.17 10.44 -6.96
CA SER A 68 7.21 11.03 -5.63
C SER A 68 6.16 10.45 -4.69
N ILE A 69 4.96 10.22 -5.19
CA ILE A 69 3.85 9.62 -4.43
C ILE A 69 4.11 8.12 -4.18
N ILE A 70 4.68 7.40 -5.16
CA ILE A 70 5.10 6.00 -4.99
C ILE A 70 6.07 5.88 -3.81
N LYS A 71 7.06 6.77 -3.72
CA LYS A 71 8.00 6.80 -2.58
C LYS A 71 7.30 7.05 -1.24
N ASP A 72 6.33 7.95 -1.21
CA ASP A 72 5.54 8.22 0.01
C ASP A 72 4.74 6.99 0.43
N ILE A 73 4.08 6.31 -0.52
CA ILE A 73 3.33 5.07 -0.27
C ILE A 73 4.28 3.98 0.25
N GLY A 74 5.44 3.77 -0.38
CA GLY A 74 6.45 2.80 0.05
C GLY A 74 6.94 3.06 1.47
N ARG A 75 7.23 4.33 1.81
CA ARG A 75 7.60 4.74 3.17
C ARG A 75 6.51 4.38 4.19
N VAL A 76 5.25 4.63 3.86
CA VAL A 76 4.12 4.31 4.75
C VAL A 76 3.97 2.79 4.92
N ILE A 77 4.04 2.01 3.84
CA ILE A 77 3.97 0.54 3.89
C ILE A 77 5.06 -0.01 4.80
N ARG A 78 6.31 0.43 4.62
CA ARG A 78 7.45 -0.01 5.42
C ARG A 78 7.28 0.33 6.91
N MET A 79 6.80 1.52 7.21
CA MET A 79 6.54 1.96 8.58
C MET A 79 5.44 1.11 9.24
N LEU A 80 4.36 0.82 8.52
CA LEU A 80 3.25 0.00 9.02
C LEU A 80 3.68 -1.45 9.25
N ALA A 81 4.40 -2.06 8.30
CA ALA A 81 4.94 -3.42 8.44
C ALA A 81 5.91 -3.53 9.64
N GLY A 82 6.75 -2.52 9.85
CA GLY A 82 7.70 -2.48 10.97
C GLY A 82 7.06 -2.41 12.36
N ARG A 83 5.78 -2.08 12.48
CA ARG A 83 5.05 -2.08 13.77
C ARG A 83 4.72 -3.48 14.27
N GLY A 84 4.56 -4.45 13.38
CA GLY A 84 4.27 -5.83 13.72
C GLY A 84 2.82 -6.11 14.19
N ASP A 85 1.93 -5.14 14.12
CA ASP A 85 0.52 -5.26 14.53
C ASP A 85 -0.43 -5.50 13.36
N MET A 86 0.09 -5.44 12.12
CA MET A 86 -0.67 -5.60 10.89
C MET A 86 0.16 -6.31 9.83
N ALA A 87 -0.43 -7.27 9.12
CA ALA A 87 0.13 -7.85 7.90
C ALA A 87 -0.26 -7.00 6.68
N ILE A 88 0.63 -6.96 5.68
CA ILE A 88 0.37 -6.29 4.41
C ILE A 88 0.55 -7.29 3.28
N LEU A 89 -0.49 -7.48 2.47
CA LEU A 89 -0.44 -8.22 1.21
C LEU A 89 -0.37 -7.20 0.07
N LEU A 90 0.76 -7.17 -0.63
CA LEU A 90 1.00 -6.30 -1.76
C LEU A 90 0.99 -7.11 -3.05
N CYS A 91 0.03 -6.86 -3.96
CA CYS A 91 0.02 -7.37 -5.32
C CYS A 91 0.59 -6.29 -6.23
N GLU A 92 1.70 -6.55 -6.88
CA GLU A 92 2.44 -5.57 -7.68
C GLU A 92 3.18 -6.23 -8.84
N GLN A 93 3.21 -5.54 -9.98
CA GLN A 93 4.05 -5.88 -11.11
C GLN A 93 5.28 -4.94 -11.22
N TYR A 94 5.29 -3.83 -10.53
CA TYR A 94 6.47 -2.95 -10.46
C TYR A 94 7.52 -3.60 -9.54
N TYR A 95 8.42 -4.36 -10.15
CA TYR A 95 9.41 -5.19 -9.47
C TYR A 95 10.23 -4.42 -8.43
N ASP A 96 10.80 -3.25 -8.79
CA ASP A 96 11.68 -2.50 -7.88
C ASP A 96 10.95 -2.07 -6.60
N PHE A 97 9.68 -1.71 -6.71
CA PHE A 97 8.86 -1.34 -5.57
C PHE A 97 8.54 -2.56 -4.68
N ALA A 98 8.19 -3.69 -5.29
CA ALA A 98 7.93 -4.92 -4.56
C ALA A 98 9.19 -5.45 -3.86
N GLU A 99 10.33 -5.50 -4.57
CA GLU A 99 11.63 -5.94 -4.03
C GLU A 99 12.07 -5.11 -2.82
N GLU A 100 11.87 -3.80 -2.88
CA GLU A 100 12.24 -2.89 -1.80
C GLU A 100 11.44 -3.14 -0.52
N LEU A 101 10.20 -3.66 -0.62
CA LEU A 101 9.26 -3.76 0.49
C LEU A 101 9.04 -5.19 1.00
N ALA A 102 9.34 -6.21 0.19
CA ALA A 102 8.98 -7.59 0.49
C ALA A 102 9.80 -8.18 1.63
N ASP A 103 9.13 -8.72 2.65
CA ASP A 103 9.71 -9.66 3.61
C ASP A 103 9.71 -11.07 3.01
N ASP A 104 8.56 -11.48 2.43
CA ASP A 104 8.35 -12.71 1.68
C ASP A 104 7.73 -12.39 0.32
N PHE A 105 7.96 -13.24 -0.69
CA PHE A 105 7.36 -13.07 -2.00
C PHE A 105 6.79 -14.34 -2.59
N LEU A 106 5.79 -14.17 -3.44
CA LEU A 106 5.24 -15.16 -4.36
C LEU A 106 5.22 -14.56 -5.77
N VAL A 107 5.67 -15.32 -6.77
CA VAL A 107 5.47 -14.97 -8.19
C VAL A 107 4.35 -15.83 -8.73
N MET A 108 3.36 -15.19 -9.32
CA MET A 108 2.20 -15.87 -9.90
C MET A 108 2.16 -15.66 -11.41
N GLU A 109 1.91 -16.72 -12.15
CA GLU A 109 1.62 -16.69 -13.57
C GLU A 109 0.41 -17.56 -13.85
N ARG A 110 -0.59 -17.01 -14.57
CA ARG A 110 -1.82 -17.72 -14.99
C ARG A 110 -2.54 -18.48 -13.88
N GLY A 111 -2.50 -17.91 -12.66
CA GLY A 111 -3.18 -18.49 -11.50
C GLY A 111 -2.34 -19.51 -10.72
N GLU A 112 -1.11 -19.77 -11.13
CA GLU A 112 -0.19 -20.69 -10.47
C GLU A 112 0.98 -19.94 -9.82
N VAL A 113 1.46 -20.43 -8.66
CA VAL A 113 2.67 -19.92 -8.02
C VAL A 113 3.87 -20.58 -8.70
N ILE A 114 4.69 -19.78 -9.38
CA ILE A 114 5.88 -20.27 -10.13
C ILE A 114 7.19 -20.07 -9.37
N ALA A 115 7.23 -19.17 -8.38
CA ALA A 115 8.37 -18.98 -7.49
C ALA A 115 7.92 -18.40 -6.14
N SER A 116 8.71 -18.65 -5.10
CA SER A 116 8.51 -18.07 -3.76
C SER A 116 9.80 -18.04 -2.96
N GLY A 117 9.82 -17.24 -1.90
CA GLY A 117 10.96 -17.15 -0.99
C GLY A 117 10.95 -15.89 -0.14
N LEU A 118 12.08 -15.64 0.51
CA LEU A 118 12.29 -14.41 1.27
C LEU A 118 12.57 -13.24 0.31
N GLY A 119 12.13 -12.03 0.68
CA GLY A 119 12.37 -10.81 -0.12
C GLY A 119 13.84 -10.60 -0.44
N SER A 120 14.74 -10.90 0.51
CA SER A 120 16.20 -10.83 0.32
C SER A 120 16.76 -11.79 -0.76
N GLU A 121 16.00 -12.77 -1.18
CA GLU A 121 16.40 -13.76 -2.20
C GLU A 121 15.96 -13.38 -3.61
N MET A 122 15.14 -12.32 -3.78
CA MET A 122 14.56 -11.96 -5.09
C MET A 122 15.61 -11.74 -6.17
N GLN A 123 16.69 -11.01 -5.85
CA GLN A 123 17.78 -10.78 -6.80
C GLN A 123 18.53 -12.07 -7.15
N SER A 124 18.93 -12.85 -6.15
CA SER A 124 19.71 -14.08 -6.34
C SER A 124 18.93 -15.16 -7.10
N LYS A 125 17.62 -15.17 -6.96
CA LYS A 125 16.70 -16.07 -7.67
C LYS A 125 16.32 -15.57 -9.07
N GLY A 126 16.80 -14.40 -9.49
CA GLY A 126 16.51 -13.84 -10.82
C GLY A 126 15.04 -13.51 -11.05
N ILE A 127 14.30 -13.14 -10.00
CA ILE A 127 12.85 -12.90 -10.06
C ILE A 127 12.50 -11.80 -11.06
N ARG A 128 13.37 -10.79 -11.23
CA ARG A 128 13.18 -9.72 -12.22
C ARG A 128 12.93 -10.27 -13.63
N GLN A 129 13.67 -11.30 -14.04
CA GLN A 129 13.52 -11.90 -15.37
C GLN A 129 12.20 -12.69 -15.51
N LEU A 130 11.66 -13.21 -14.42
CA LEU A 130 10.37 -13.93 -14.44
C LEU A 130 9.18 -12.98 -14.59
N VAL A 131 9.28 -11.76 -14.05
CA VAL A 131 8.18 -10.77 -14.07
C VAL A 131 8.33 -9.70 -15.16
N SER A 132 9.48 -9.63 -15.83
CA SER A 132 9.68 -8.74 -16.99
C SER A 132 9.09 -9.40 -18.23
N ILE A 133 7.95 -8.90 -18.67
CA ILE A 133 7.30 -9.26 -19.93
C ILE A 133 7.76 -8.30 -21.04
#